data_3696c8b2eae19a671e53cc30a96c0f69
#
_entry.id   3696c8b2eae19a671e53cc30a96c0f69
#
_cell.length_a   1.000
_cell.length_b   1.000
_cell.length_c   1.000
_cell.angle_alpha   90.00
_cell.angle_beta   90.00
_cell.angle_gamma   90.00
#
_symmetry.space_group_name_H-M   'P 1'
#
loop_
_entity.id
_entity.type
_entity.pdbx_description
1 polymer ?
#
loop_
_entity_poly.entity_id
_entity_poly.type
_entity_poly.pdbx_seq_one_letter_code
_entity_poly.pdbx_strand_id
1 'polypeptide(L)'
;MKCDKKTMLLYAVTDRAWVGRQSLYEQVECALKGGATCVQVREKKLGDEDFLEEAKQIAALCKRYGVPLFINDNVDVAIACGAEGVHVGQEDMAAAKVREKVGDNMMIGVSVHSVEEAKQAVRDGADCLGVGAMFSTS
;
A
#
# COMPACT_ATOMS: atom_id res chain seq x y z
N MET A 1 -4.55 -2.41 14.34
CA MET A 1 -5.69 -2.53 13.39
C MET A 1 -5.55 -3.83 12.64
N LYS A 2 -6.59 -4.63 12.61
CA LYS A 2 -6.56 -5.90 11.86
C LYS A 2 -7.07 -5.70 10.43
N CYS A 3 -6.46 -6.43 9.50
CA CYS A 3 -6.88 -6.43 8.12
C CYS A 3 -8.19 -7.24 7.95
N ASP A 4 -9.22 -6.60 7.40
CA ASP A 4 -10.50 -7.25 7.10
C ASP A 4 -10.41 -7.90 5.72
N LYS A 5 -10.80 -9.17 5.62
CA LYS A 5 -10.83 -9.90 4.35
C LYS A 5 -11.64 -9.18 3.27
N LYS A 6 -12.71 -8.48 3.64
CA LYS A 6 -13.54 -7.74 2.71
C LYS A 6 -12.79 -6.60 2.03
N THR A 7 -11.82 -5.98 2.73
CA THR A 7 -11.01 -4.92 2.15
C THR A 7 -9.98 -5.44 1.16
N MET A 8 -9.67 -6.73 1.21
CA MET A 8 -8.70 -7.37 0.32
C MET A 8 -9.32 -7.99 -0.94
N LEU A 9 -10.62 -7.79 -1.19
CA LEU A 9 -11.30 -8.40 -2.33
C LEU A 9 -10.79 -7.89 -3.68
N LEU A 10 -10.56 -6.58 -3.78
CA LEU A 10 -10.03 -5.97 -4.99
C LEU A 10 -9.04 -4.87 -4.59
N TYR A 11 -7.78 -5.22 -4.61
CA TYR A 11 -6.68 -4.38 -4.16
C TYR A 11 -5.99 -3.75 -5.36
N ALA A 12 -6.20 -2.46 -5.56
CA ALA A 12 -5.63 -1.72 -6.67
C ALA A 12 -4.29 -1.10 -6.27
N VAL A 13 -3.25 -1.37 -7.05
CA VAL A 13 -1.91 -0.79 -6.86
C VAL A 13 -1.62 0.15 -8.02
N THR A 14 -1.24 1.39 -7.72
CA THR A 14 -0.94 2.37 -8.76
C THR A 14 0.40 2.07 -9.44
N ASP A 15 0.49 2.42 -10.72
CA ASP A 15 1.73 2.34 -11.48
C ASP A 15 1.75 3.46 -12.53
N ARG A 16 2.79 4.29 -12.52
CA ARG A 16 2.94 5.36 -13.50
C ARG A 16 3.06 4.86 -14.93
N ALA A 17 3.53 3.64 -15.14
CA ALA A 17 3.62 3.04 -16.47
C ALA A 17 2.24 2.89 -17.13
N TRP A 18 1.18 2.76 -16.35
CA TRP A 18 -0.19 2.55 -16.83
C TRP A 18 -1.03 3.81 -16.82
N VAL A 19 -0.48 4.93 -16.37
CA VAL A 19 -1.23 6.19 -16.26
C VAL A 19 -1.62 6.77 -17.63
N GLY A 20 -0.75 6.62 -18.63
CA GLY A 20 -0.98 7.25 -19.92
C GLY A 20 -1.06 8.78 -19.78
N ARG A 21 -2.23 9.35 -20.07
CA ARG A 21 -2.49 10.79 -19.91
C ARG A 21 -3.12 11.13 -18.56
N GLN A 22 -3.49 10.13 -17.77
CA GLN A 22 -4.12 10.33 -16.45
C GLN A 22 -3.05 10.57 -15.39
N SER A 23 -3.41 11.32 -14.35
CA SER A 23 -2.62 11.38 -13.12
C SER A 23 -2.86 10.13 -12.28
N LEU A 24 -2.00 9.89 -11.27
CA LEU A 24 -2.25 8.82 -10.31
C LEU A 24 -3.58 9.03 -9.57
N TYR A 25 -3.91 10.28 -9.25
CA TYR A 25 -5.19 10.63 -8.63
C TYR A 25 -6.38 10.15 -9.48
N GLU A 26 -6.36 10.46 -10.78
CA GLU A 26 -7.42 10.03 -11.71
C GLU A 26 -7.47 8.50 -11.83
N GLN A 27 -6.32 7.83 -11.85
CA GLN A 27 -6.25 6.37 -11.89
C GLN A 27 -6.93 5.77 -10.65
N VAL A 28 -6.63 6.30 -9.48
CA VAL A 28 -7.25 5.84 -8.23
C VAL A 28 -8.75 6.13 -8.21
N GLU A 29 -9.15 7.31 -8.67
CA GLU A 29 -10.58 7.67 -8.75
C GLU A 29 -11.35 6.69 -9.64
N CYS A 30 -10.82 6.35 -10.79
CA CYS A 30 -11.42 5.36 -11.68
C CYS A 30 -11.51 3.98 -11.02
N ALA A 31 -10.44 3.55 -10.32
CA ALA A 31 -10.45 2.27 -9.62
C ALA A 31 -11.50 2.23 -8.51
N LEU A 32 -11.63 3.32 -7.74
CA LEU A 32 -12.65 3.42 -6.68
C LEU A 32 -14.07 3.38 -7.24
N LYS A 33 -14.31 4.10 -8.33
CA LYS A 33 -15.61 4.06 -9.02
C LYS A 33 -15.92 2.66 -9.57
N GLY A 34 -14.89 1.92 -9.96
CA GLY A 34 -15.02 0.55 -10.46
C GLY A 34 -15.17 -0.51 -9.36
N GLY A 35 -15.11 -0.12 -8.09
CA GLY A 35 -15.33 -1.03 -6.97
C GLY A 35 -14.09 -1.54 -6.25
N ALA A 36 -12.94 -0.91 -6.42
CA ALA A 36 -11.75 -1.27 -5.65
C ALA A 36 -12.04 -1.15 -4.14
N THR A 37 -11.61 -2.16 -3.38
CA THR A 37 -11.87 -2.24 -1.94
C THR A 37 -10.67 -1.87 -1.09
N CYS A 38 -9.52 -1.73 -1.71
CA CYS A 38 -8.28 -1.29 -1.08
C CYS A 38 -7.39 -0.65 -2.15
N VAL A 39 -6.63 0.36 -1.79
CA VAL A 39 -5.74 1.06 -2.71
C VAL A 39 -4.34 1.12 -2.13
N GLN A 40 -3.33 0.89 -2.96
CA GLN A 40 -1.93 1.15 -2.61
C GLN A 40 -1.35 2.17 -3.59
N VAL A 41 -0.79 3.24 -3.05
CA VAL A 41 -0.01 4.18 -3.85
C VAL A 41 1.44 3.73 -3.87
N ARG A 42 1.90 3.37 -5.05
CA ARG A 42 3.29 3.01 -5.32
C ARG A 42 3.92 4.09 -6.20
N GLU A 43 4.88 4.81 -5.65
CA GLU A 43 5.56 5.91 -6.34
C GLU A 43 7.07 5.78 -6.12
N LYS A 44 7.82 5.66 -7.21
CA LYS A 44 9.28 5.44 -7.15
C LYS A 44 10.09 6.60 -7.74
N LYS A 45 9.42 7.59 -8.35
CA LYS A 45 10.09 8.65 -9.10
C LYS A 45 10.01 10.04 -8.47
N LEU A 46 9.05 10.28 -7.59
CA LEU A 46 8.89 11.58 -6.94
C LEU A 46 9.79 11.71 -5.72
N GLY A 47 10.22 12.94 -5.44
CA GLY A 47 10.82 13.28 -4.16
C GLY A 47 9.80 13.19 -3.03
N ASP A 48 10.27 13.16 -1.78
CA ASP A 48 9.42 12.94 -0.61
C ASP A 48 8.32 13.99 -0.44
N GLU A 49 8.61 15.26 -0.72
CA GLU A 49 7.62 16.33 -0.60
C GLU A 49 6.47 16.17 -1.60
N ASP A 50 6.82 15.89 -2.85
CA ASP A 50 5.83 15.69 -3.92
C ASP A 50 5.02 14.42 -3.70
N PHE A 51 5.68 13.37 -3.23
CA PHE A 51 5.01 12.12 -2.88
C PHE A 51 4.02 12.35 -1.73
N LEU A 52 4.43 13.08 -0.69
CA LEU A 52 3.56 13.39 0.44
C LEU A 52 2.33 14.18 0.00
N GLU A 53 2.50 15.18 -0.85
CA GLU A 53 1.38 15.98 -1.35
C GLU A 53 0.40 15.13 -2.16
N GLU A 54 0.90 14.30 -3.06
CA GLU A 54 0.08 13.36 -3.84
C GLU A 54 -0.65 12.37 -2.92
N ALA A 55 0.08 11.82 -1.94
CA ALA A 55 -0.49 10.86 -0.98
C ALA A 55 -1.62 11.47 -0.15
N LYS A 56 -1.48 12.73 0.27
CA LYS A 56 -2.53 13.44 1.00
C LYS A 56 -3.80 13.61 0.17
N GLN A 57 -3.67 13.95 -1.09
CA GLN A 57 -4.81 14.11 -2.00
C GLN A 57 -5.51 12.77 -2.21
N ILE A 58 -4.75 11.71 -2.44
CA ILE A 58 -5.31 10.36 -2.64
C ILE A 58 -5.92 9.82 -1.34
N ALA A 59 -5.31 10.12 -0.18
CA ALA A 59 -5.87 9.73 1.12
C ALA A 59 -7.25 10.34 1.35
N ALA A 60 -7.42 11.63 1.03
CA ALA A 60 -8.71 12.29 1.13
C ALA A 60 -9.75 11.65 0.19
N LEU A 61 -9.33 11.30 -1.02
CA LEU A 61 -10.18 10.63 -2.01
C LEU A 61 -10.65 9.25 -1.51
N CYS A 62 -9.71 8.42 -1.05
CA CYS A 62 -10.03 7.09 -0.52
C CYS A 62 -10.97 7.17 0.68
N LYS A 63 -10.78 8.15 1.54
CA LYS A 63 -11.62 8.37 2.71
C LYS A 63 -13.08 8.67 2.32
N ARG A 64 -13.30 9.44 1.24
CA ARG A 64 -14.64 9.70 0.74
C ARG A 64 -15.36 8.43 0.27
N TYR A 65 -14.60 7.45 -0.22
CA TYR A 65 -15.14 6.15 -0.66
C TYR A 65 -15.17 5.10 0.46
N GLY A 66 -14.65 5.43 1.65
CA GLY A 66 -14.55 4.47 2.75
C GLY A 66 -13.60 3.31 2.47
N VAL A 67 -12.56 3.54 1.68
CA VAL A 67 -11.60 2.52 1.23
C VAL A 67 -10.24 2.77 1.89
N PRO A 68 -9.60 1.75 2.51
CA PRO A 68 -8.30 1.93 3.12
C PRO A 68 -7.20 2.18 2.09
N LEU A 69 -6.25 3.03 2.47
CA LEU A 69 -5.09 3.38 1.66
C LEU A 69 -3.82 2.82 2.28
N PHE A 70 -3.02 2.15 1.46
CA PHE A 70 -1.66 1.75 1.79
C PHE A 70 -0.67 2.61 1.00
N ILE A 71 0.43 2.96 1.65
CA ILE A 71 1.58 3.61 0.98
C ILE A 71 2.67 2.57 0.82
N ASN A 72 3.22 2.47 -0.38
CA ASN A 72 4.33 1.57 -0.65
C ASN A 72 5.64 2.14 -0.12
N ASP A 73 6.35 1.35 0.68
CA ASP A 73 7.72 1.58 1.16
C ASP A 73 7.91 2.76 2.11
N ASN A 74 7.43 3.94 1.80
CA ASN A 74 7.74 5.16 2.57
C ASN A 74 6.87 5.29 3.81
N VAL A 75 7.40 4.85 4.95
CA VAL A 75 6.70 4.84 6.24
C VAL A 75 6.37 6.25 6.71
N ASP A 76 7.28 7.21 6.50
CA ASP A 76 7.06 8.59 6.93
C ASP A 76 5.92 9.25 6.17
N VAL A 77 5.83 9.01 4.87
CA VAL A 77 4.69 9.48 4.06
C VAL A 77 3.39 8.82 4.53
N ALA A 78 3.41 7.51 4.80
CA ALA A 78 2.23 6.80 5.30
C ALA A 78 1.70 7.42 6.59
N ILE A 79 2.58 7.72 7.53
CA ILE A 79 2.22 8.36 8.80
C ILE A 79 1.69 9.78 8.55
N ALA A 80 2.41 10.57 7.77
CA ALA A 80 2.10 11.98 7.54
C ALA A 80 0.79 12.19 6.77
N CYS A 81 0.45 11.30 5.84
CA CYS A 81 -0.81 11.41 5.10
C CYS A 81 -2.00 10.75 5.79
N GLY A 82 -1.77 10.06 6.92
CA GLY A 82 -2.84 9.36 7.65
C GLY A 82 -3.34 8.11 6.96
N ALA A 83 -2.47 7.41 6.23
CA ALA A 83 -2.83 6.15 5.58
C ALA A 83 -3.19 5.07 6.60
N GLU A 84 -4.04 4.14 6.22
CA GLU A 84 -4.42 3.00 7.06
C GLU A 84 -3.33 1.92 7.10
N GLY A 85 -2.44 1.90 6.10
CA GLY A 85 -1.40 0.90 6.04
C GLY A 85 -0.15 1.34 5.30
N VAL A 86 0.90 0.55 5.46
CA VAL A 86 2.14 0.66 4.70
C VAL A 86 2.49 -0.73 4.16
N HIS A 87 2.95 -0.78 2.93
CA HIS A 87 3.33 -2.04 2.28
C HIS A 87 4.81 -2.02 1.93
N VAL A 88 5.55 -3.03 2.37
CA VAL A 88 6.99 -3.13 2.15
C VAL A 88 7.37 -4.43 1.44
N GLY A 89 8.44 -4.35 0.64
CA GLY A 89 9.07 -5.52 0.02
C GLY A 89 10.24 -6.02 0.85
N GLN A 90 10.89 -7.08 0.37
CA GLN A 90 12.03 -7.71 1.07
C GLN A 90 13.27 -6.80 1.17
N GLU A 91 13.39 -5.85 0.24
CA GLU A 91 14.53 -4.92 0.19
C GLU A 91 14.26 -3.57 0.86
N ASP A 92 13.04 -3.38 1.35
CA ASP A 92 12.63 -2.16 2.03
C ASP A 92 12.90 -2.28 3.54
N MET A 93 12.42 -1.32 4.33
CA MET A 93 12.53 -1.39 5.78
C MET A 93 11.87 -2.68 6.29
N ALA A 94 12.57 -3.45 7.13
CA ALA A 94 12.05 -4.70 7.66
C ALA A 94 10.73 -4.48 8.42
N ALA A 95 9.77 -5.40 8.24
CA ALA A 95 8.43 -5.29 8.84
C ALA A 95 8.48 -5.10 10.36
N ALA A 96 9.41 -5.74 11.06
CA ALA A 96 9.58 -5.56 12.50
C ALA A 96 9.90 -4.10 12.87
N LYS A 97 10.78 -3.45 12.10
CA LYS A 97 11.14 -2.03 12.31
C LYS A 97 9.96 -1.11 11.93
N VAL A 98 9.22 -1.47 10.89
CA VAL A 98 8.01 -0.72 10.53
C VAL A 98 7.03 -0.77 11.70
N ARG A 99 6.82 -1.95 12.27
CA ARG A 99 5.92 -2.13 13.43
C ARG A 99 6.35 -1.30 14.63
N GLU A 100 7.64 -1.25 14.92
CA GLU A 100 8.16 -0.39 15.99
C GLU A 100 7.84 1.08 15.73
N LYS A 101 7.91 1.51 14.49
CA LYS A 101 7.71 2.92 14.11
C LYS A 101 6.24 3.31 14.07
N VAL A 102 5.35 2.44 13.60
CA VAL A 102 3.92 2.76 13.42
C VAL A 102 3.04 2.27 14.57
N GLY A 103 3.56 1.41 15.45
CA GLY A 103 2.76 0.82 16.54
C GLY A 103 1.67 -0.10 16.01
N ASP A 104 0.57 -0.21 16.76
CA ASP A 104 -0.55 -1.11 16.44
C ASP A 104 -1.67 -0.43 15.64
N ASN A 105 -1.52 0.85 15.32
CA ASN A 105 -2.58 1.66 14.70
C ASN A 105 -2.56 1.65 13.17
N MET A 106 -1.59 0.97 12.57
CA MET A 106 -1.45 0.91 11.12
C MET A 106 -1.26 -0.54 10.67
N MET A 107 -1.89 -0.88 9.56
CA MET A 107 -1.70 -2.19 8.94
C MET A 107 -0.33 -2.25 8.24
N ILE A 108 0.29 -3.43 8.27
CA ILE A 108 1.54 -3.67 7.55
C ILE A 108 1.30 -4.81 6.56
N GLY A 109 1.53 -4.51 5.28
CA GLY A 109 1.56 -5.50 4.22
C GLY A 109 3.00 -5.81 3.83
N VAL A 110 3.29 -7.05 3.49
CA VAL A 110 4.63 -7.47 3.09
C VAL A 110 4.56 -8.32 1.82
N SER A 111 5.37 -7.95 0.82
CA SER A 111 5.54 -8.76 -0.39
C SER A 111 6.41 -9.96 -0.09
N VAL A 112 5.93 -11.16 -0.43
CA VAL A 112 6.63 -12.41 -0.18
C VAL A 112 6.65 -13.27 -1.43
N HIS A 113 7.75 -14.04 -1.60
CA HIS A 113 8.00 -14.88 -2.78
C HIS A 113 8.26 -16.33 -2.41
N SER A 114 8.24 -16.65 -1.10
CA SER A 114 8.46 -18.01 -0.60
C SER A 114 7.69 -18.21 0.71
N VAL A 115 7.52 -19.47 1.09
CA VAL A 115 6.89 -19.83 2.37
C VAL A 115 7.71 -19.29 3.54
N GLU A 116 9.03 -19.33 3.43
CA GLU A 116 9.92 -18.84 4.49
C GLU A 116 9.76 -17.32 4.70
N GLU A 117 9.71 -16.56 3.61
CA GLU A 117 9.47 -15.12 3.69
C GLU A 117 8.10 -14.82 4.30
N ALA A 118 7.07 -15.59 3.92
CA ALA A 118 5.74 -15.44 4.48
C ALA A 118 5.71 -15.68 5.98
N LYS A 119 6.33 -16.76 6.44
CA LYS A 119 6.42 -17.07 7.87
C LYS A 119 7.16 -15.99 8.65
N GLN A 120 8.25 -15.48 8.09
CA GLN A 120 9.03 -14.41 8.71
C GLN A 120 8.20 -13.12 8.80
N ALA A 121 7.49 -12.76 7.74
CA ALA A 121 6.63 -11.58 7.74
C ALA A 121 5.55 -11.65 8.82
N VAL A 122 4.94 -12.82 9.02
CA VAL A 122 3.95 -13.02 10.08
C VAL A 122 4.59 -12.84 11.46
N ARG A 123 5.76 -13.43 11.69
CA ARG A 123 6.51 -13.27 12.96
C ARG A 123 6.85 -11.80 13.23
N ASP A 124 7.14 -11.05 12.18
CA ASP A 124 7.51 -9.63 12.26
C ASP A 124 6.31 -8.69 12.41
N GLY A 125 5.09 -9.23 12.41
CA GLY A 125 3.87 -8.46 12.67
C GLY A 125 3.11 -8.00 11.44
N ALA A 126 3.31 -8.63 10.28
CA ALA A 126 2.53 -8.33 9.08
C ALA A 126 1.04 -8.66 9.29
N ASP A 127 0.18 -7.78 8.80
CA ASP A 127 -1.27 -7.95 8.84
C ASP A 127 -1.81 -8.58 7.53
N CYS A 128 -1.09 -8.40 6.42
CA CYS A 128 -1.42 -9.01 5.15
C CYS A 128 -0.15 -9.29 4.33
N LEU A 129 -0.26 -10.20 3.38
CA LEU A 129 0.85 -10.61 2.52
C LEU A 129 0.47 -10.39 1.06
N GLY A 130 1.41 -9.84 0.29
CA GLY A 130 1.32 -9.81 -1.16
C GLY A 130 2.11 -10.98 -1.72
N VAL A 131 1.43 -12.00 -2.18
CA VAL A 131 2.05 -13.22 -2.72
C VAL A 131 2.08 -13.15 -4.24
N GLY A 132 3.26 -13.21 -4.82
CA GLY A 132 3.37 -13.13 -6.28
C GLY A 132 4.81 -13.36 -6.78
N ALA A 133 5.02 -13.44 -8.11
CA ALA A 133 3.89 -13.40 -9.04
C ALA A 133 3.27 -14.79 -9.16
N MET A 134 1.93 -14.88 -9.17
CA MET A 134 1.22 -16.16 -9.36
C MET A 134 1.22 -16.58 -10.82
N PHE A 135 1.30 -15.61 -11.73
CA PHE A 135 1.45 -15.83 -13.16
C PHE A 135 2.68 -15.09 -13.64
N SER A 136 3.31 -15.57 -14.71
CA SER A 136 4.50 -14.92 -15.27
C SER A 136 4.23 -13.47 -15.61
N THR A 137 5.21 -12.61 -15.33
CA THR A 137 5.13 -11.17 -15.59
C THR A 137 6.45 -10.67 -16.16
N SER A 138 6.39 -9.62 -16.94
CA SER A 138 7.58 -8.97 -17.50
C SER A 138 8.21 -8.00 -16.50
#